data_b011c6d0844ce4a19df75083174a7b77
#
_entry.id   b011c6d0844ce4a19df75083174a7b77
#
_cell.length_a   1.000
_cell.length_b   1.000
_cell.length_c   1.000
_cell.angle_alpha   90.00
_cell.angle_beta   90.00
_cell.angle_gamma   90.00
#
_symmetry.space_group_name_H-M   'P 1'
#
loop_
_entity.id
_entity.type
_entity.pdbx_description
1 polymer ?
#
loop_
_entity_poly.entity_id
_entity_poly.type
_entity_poly.pdbx_seq_one_letter_code
_entity_poly.pdbx_strand_id
1 'polypeptide(L)'
;RNELQRIERRLSQKEDSLDRKTNFMEKKEEELRRKEEENRRIEDKLTQLHQQQRLELERISNMSMEEARETILQRARDEVSHEMAMMVKEIEDQAKNDAAKKSREIITMAIQRCAADHASEATVSVVSLPNDEMKGRIIGREGRNIRALETLTGIDLIIDDTPEAVILSGFDPIRREIARISLEKLVSDGRIHPARIEEVVEKTRKEVETQIREEGERATFETGVHGLHPELVFTLGKLRYRTSYGQNVLQHSIEVSHLAGNMAGELDLD
;
A
#
# COMPACT_ATOMS: atom_id res chain seq x y z
N ARG A 1 36.02 43.65 -70.01
CA ARG A 1 34.81 43.32 -69.13
C ARG A 1 34.90 41.87 -68.65
N ASN A 2 35.22 40.93 -69.51
CA ASN A 2 35.32 39.48 -69.15
C ASN A 2 36.53 39.15 -68.24
N GLU A 3 37.63 39.87 -68.32
CA GLU A 3 38.82 39.70 -67.44
C GLU A 3 38.54 40.17 -66.01
N LEU A 4 37.89 41.30 -65.86
CA LEU A 4 37.49 41.81 -64.53
C LEU A 4 36.57 40.84 -63.80
N GLN A 5 35.57 40.29 -64.45
CA GLN A 5 34.65 39.29 -63.91
C GLN A 5 35.40 37.97 -63.51
N ARG A 6 36.46 37.63 -64.25
CA ARG A 6 37.27 36.44 -63.90
C ARG A 6 38.17 36.68 -62.69
N ILE A 7 38.63 37.90 -62.55
CA ILE A 7 39.44 38.32 -61.36
C ILE A 7 38.53 38.38 -60.12
N GLU A 8 37.33 38.97 -60.24
CA GLU A 8 36.34 39.02 -59.13
C GLU A 8 35.95 37.62 -58.63
N ARG A 9 35.64 36.69 -59.54
CA ARG A 9 35.34 35.29 -59.13
C ARG A 9 36.52 34.62 -58.45
N ARG A 10 37.73 34.87 -58.88
CA ARG A 10 38.94 34.29 -58.29
C ARG A 10 39.28 34.93 -56.94
N LEU A 11 38.93 36.19 -56.73
CA LEU A 11 39.09 36.89 -55.46
C LEU A 11 38.04 36.33 -54.44
N SER A 12 36.77 36.25 -54.84
CA SER A 12 35.71 35.68 -54.00
C SER A 12 36.01 34.22 -53.57
N GLN A 13 36.53 33.40 -54.52
CA GLN A 13 36.93 32.03 -54.16
C GLN A 13 38.13 31.98 -53.18
N LYS A 14 39.04 32.96 -53.26
CA LYS A 14 40.14 33.07 -52.28
C LYS A 14 39.68 33.57 -50.93
N GLU A 15 38.73 34.52 -50.91
CA GLU A 15 38.11 35.00 -49.66
C GLU A 15 37.41 33.86 -48.96
N ASP A 16 36.52 33.09 -49.62
CA ASP A 16 35.85 31.91 -49.05
C ASP A 16 36.84 30.86 -48.53
N SER A 17 37.94 30.67 -49.22
CA SER A 17 39.02 29.73 -48.80
C SER A 17 39.79 30.24 -47.60
N LEU A 18 40.02 31.55 -47.51
CA LEU A 18 40.65 32.19 -46.35
C LEU A 18 39.77 32.13 -45.12
N ASP A 19 38.50 32.46 -45.27
CA ASP A 19 37.52 32.41 -44.18
C ASP A 19 37.38 30.99 -43.59
N ARG A 20 37.36 29.97 -44.45
CA ARG A 20 37.36 28.57 -44.00
C ARG A 20 38.64 28.20 -43.23
N LYS A 21 39.78 28.69 -43.69
CA LYS A 21 41.05 28.46 -42.99
C LYS A 21 41.15 29.19 -41.68
N THR A 22 40.67 30.42 -41.61
CA THR A 22 40.64 31.23 -40.38
C THR A 22 39.75 30.56 -39.34
N ASN A 23 38.54 30.19 -39.71
CA ASN A 23 37.60 29.45 -38.83
C ASN A 23 38.17 28.09 -38.36
N PHE A 24 38.91 27.40 -39.20
CA PHE A 24 39.59 26.16 -38.83
C PHE A 24 40.74 26.42 -37.84
N MET A 25 41.52 27.46 -38.07
CA MET A 25 42.61 27.85 -37.15
C MET A 25 42.11 28.29 -35.81
N GLU A 26 41.06 29.10 -35.75
CA GLU A 26 40.43 29.53 -34.51
C GLU A 26 39.91 28.33 -33.69
N LYS A 27 39.25 27.37 -34.32
CA LYS A 27 38.83 26.14 -33.64
C LYS A 27 39.98 25.29 -33.12
N LYS A 28 41.07 25.25 -33.88
CA LYS A 28 42.30 24.53 -33.48
C LYS A 28 43.02 25.24 -32.33
N GLU A 29 43.03 26.54 -32.33
CA GLU A 29 43.60 27.36 -31.25
C GLU A 29 42.81 27.23 -29.94
N GLU A 30 41.49 27.19 -30.03
CA GLU A 30 40.63 26.95 -28.88
C GLU A 30 40.80 25.52 -28.31
N GLU A 31 40.91 24.50 -29.19
CA GLU A 31 41.23 23.12 -28.80
C GLU A 31 42.59 22.98 -28.12
N LEU A 32 43.62 23.66 -28.68
CA LEU A 32 44.95 23.68 -28.10
C LEU A 32 44.95 24.36 -26.72
N ARG A 33 44.32 25.51 -26.60
CA ARG A 33 44.20 26.22 -25.32
C ARG A 33 43.51 25.35 -24.25
N ARG A 34 42.45 24.63 -24.63
CA ARG A 34 41.76 23.72 -23.72
C ARG A 34 42.66 22.56 -23.26
N LYS A 35 43.46 21.99 -24.19
CA LYS A 35 44.42 20.93 -23.86
C LYS A 35 45.56 21.44 -22.98
N GLU A 36 46.01 22.66 -23.20
CA GLU A 36 47.04 23.29 -22.37
C GLU A 36 46.56 23.54 -20.95
N GLU A 37 45.30 23.99 -20.79
CA GLU A 37 44.71 24.15 -19.47
C GLU A 37 44.53 22.81 -18.75
N GLU A 38 44.12 21.76 -19.46
CA GLU A 38 44.02 20.41 -18.94
C GLU A 38 45.35 19.83 -18.51
N ASN A 39 46.37 19.96 -19.36
CA ASN A 39 47.74 19.55 -19.06
C ASN A 39 48.28 20.26 -17.83
N ARG A 40 48.10 21.56 -17.73
CA ARG A 40 48.52 22.34 -16.56
C ARG A 40 47.85 21.86 -15.27
N ARG A 41 46.57 21.53 -15.32
CA ARG A 41 45.85 20.93 -14.16
C ARG A 41 46.41 19.55 -13.78
N ILE A 42 46.83 18.77 -14.78
CA ILE A 42 47.45 17.45 -14.56
C ILE A 42 48.84 17.63 -13.95
N GLU A 43 49.64 18.57 -14.45
CA GLU A 43 50.95 18.87 -13.92
C GLU A 43 50.93 19.39 -12.49
N ASP A 44 49.96 20.27 -12.17
CA ASP A 44 49.75 20.76 -10.82
C ASP A 44 49.36 19.61 -9.84
N LYS A 45 48.47 18.73 -10.27
CA LYS A 45 48.12 17.54 -9.50
C LYS A 45 49.29 16.59 -9.29
N LEU A 46 50.07 16.36 -10.34
CA LEU A 46 51.23 15.49 -10.29
C LEU A 46 52.29 16.05 -9.33
N THR A 47 52.50 17.35 -9.35
CA THR A 47 53.45 18.04 -8.45
C THR A 47 52.97 17.94 -7.00
N GLN A 48 51.66 18.14 -6.72
CA GLN A 48 51.09 17.93 -5.40
C GLN A 48 51.25 16.49 -4.91
N LEU A 49 50.98 15.51 -5.77
CA LEU A 49 51.13 14.09 -5.44
C LEU A 49 52.57 13.72 -5.11
N HIS A 50 53.52 14.22 -5.91
CA HIS A 50 54.96 14.02 -5.64
C HIS A 50 55.43 14.65 -4.32
N GLN A 51 54.90 15.83 -4.01
CA GLN A 51 55.20 16.49 -2.74
C GLN A 51 54.61 15.72 -1.54
N GLN A 52 53.41 15.21 -1.68
CA GLN A 52 52.78 14.33 -0.65
C GLN A 52 53.58 13.01 -0.48
N GLN A 53 53.97 12.37 -1.58
CA GLN A 53 54.80 11.15 -1.54
C GLN A 53 56.14 11.39 -0.84
N ARG A 54 56.76 12.52 -1.11
CA ARG A 54 58.05 12.87 -0.49
C ARG A 54 57.90 13.08 1.01
N LEU A 55 56.85 13.79 1.48
CA LEU A 55 56.58 13.99 2.87
C LEU A 55 56.24 12.66 3.58
N GLU A 56 55.53 11.78 2.91
CA GLU A 56 55.18 10.46 3.46
C GLU A 56 56.46 9.56 3.51
N LEU A 57 57.35 9.61 2.53
CA LEU A 57 58.64 8.91 2.58
C LEU A 57 59.53 9.44 3.70
N GLU A 58 59.60 10.75 3.90
CA GLU A 58 60.34 11.35 5.04
C GLU A 58 59.73 10.89 6.39
N ARG A 59 58.42 10.82 6.51
CA ARG A 59 57.72 10.32 7.70
C ARG A 59 58.05 8.85 7.97
N ILE A 60 57.96 8.00 6.95
CA ILE A 60 58.25 6.56 7.07
C ILE A 60 59.74 6.31 7.39
N SER A 61 60.64 7.09 6.78
CA SER A 61 62.08 6.98 7.03
C SER A 61 62.51 7.28 8.49
N ASN A 62 61.71 8.11 9.19
CA ASN A 62 61.97 8.47 10.59
C ASN A 62 61.18 7.62 11.59
N MET A 63 60.39 6.61 11.15
CA MET A 63 59.62 5.72 12.03
C MET A 63 60.49 4.58 12.56
N SER A 64 60.32 4.24 13.81
CA SER A 64 60.84 3.00 14.42
C SER A 64 60.14 1.77 13.78
N MET A 65 60.80 0.61 13.84
CA MET A 65 60.23 -0.63 13.31
C MET A 65 58.89 -0.98 14.01
N GLU A 66 58.77 -0.68 15.31
CA GLU A 66 57.53 -0.85 16.10
C GLU A 66 56.41 0.06 15.58
N GLU A 67 56.63 1.34 15.38
CA GLU A 67 55.68 2.31 14.86
C GLU A 67 55.21 1.99 13.45
N ALA A 68 56.13 1.54 12.59
CA ALA A 68 55.84 1.11 11.22
C ALA A 68 54.89 -0.10 11.25
N ARG A 69 55.16 -1.10 12.09
CA ARG A 69 54.34 -2.28 12.28
C ARG A 69 52.94 -1.92 12.77
N GLU A 70 52.82 -1.04 13.77
CA GLU A 70 51.56 -0.61 14.33
C GLU A 70 50.71 0.17 13.29
N THR A 71 51.36 1.04 12.51
CA THR A 71 50.70 1.79 11.45
C THR A 71 50.15 0.87 10.34
N ILE A 72 50.91 -0.16 9.94
CA ILE A 72 50.44 -1.15 8.97
C ILE A 72 49.31 -1.96 9.51
N LEU A 73 49.37 -2.40 10.77
CA LEU A 73 48.29 -3.16 11.41
C LEU A 73 47.02 -2.32 11.56
N GLN A 74 47.16 -1.04 11.91
CA GLN A 74 46.01 -0.15 12.00
C GLN A 74 45.32 0.08 10.66
N ARG A 75 46.10 0.37 9.62
CA ARG A 75 45.55 0.51 8.25
C ARG A 75 44.86 -0.77 7.76
N ALA A 76 45.47 -1.92 8.01
CA ALA A 76 44.86 -3.20 7.68
C ALA A 76 43.52 -3.44 8.44
N ARG A 77 43.50 -3.07 9.74
CA ARG A 77 42.24 -3.15 10.53
C ARG A 77 41.16 -2.22 10.00
N ASP A 78 41.53 -0.98 9.67
CA ASP A 78 40.57 0.01 9.15
C ASP A 78 40.00 -0.43 7.79
N GLU A 79 40.85 -0.98 6.91
CA GLU A 79 40.44 -1.50 5.60
C GLU A 79 39.51 -2.71 5.72
N VAL A 80 39.90 -3.70 6.55
CA VAL A 80 39.09 -4.90 6.83
C VAL A 80 37.76 -4.50 7.51
N SER A 81 37.80 -3.55 8.45
CA SER A 81 36.59 -3.07 9.13
C SER A 81 35.63 -2.41 8.16
N HIS A 82 36.13 -1.64 7.19
CA HIS A 82 35.32 -1.02 6.16
C HIS A 82 34.70 -2.05 5.22
N GLU A 83 35.50 -3.02 4.74
CA GLU A 83 34.99 -4.11 3.91
C GLU A 83 33.93 -4.96 4.63
N MET A 84 34.17 -5.28 5.90
CA MET A 84 33.18 -6.00 6.73
C MET A 84 31.89 -5.20 6.90
N ALA A 85 31.97 -3.90 7.14
CA ALA A 85 30.78 -3.06 7.26
C ALA A 85 29.96 -3.02 5.96
N MET A 86 30.63 -2.94 4.81
CA MET A 86 29.98 -3.02 3.50
C MET A 86 29.32 -4.38 3.28
N MET A 87 30.02 -5.47 3.60
CA MET A 87 29.50 -6.83 3.47
C MET A 87 28.29 -7.08 4.38
N VAL A 88 28.34 -6.63 5.63
CA VAL A 88 27.23 -6.73 6.59
C VAL A 88 26.00 -5.98 6.04
N LYS A 89 26.20 -4.76 5.55
CA LYS A 89 25.11 -3.97 4.97
C LYS A 89 24.49 -4.66 3.75
N GLU A 90 25.30 -5.22 2.87
CA GLU A 90 24.81 -5.96 1.70
C GLU A 90 24.00 -7.20 2.11
N ILE A 91 24.50 -7.97 3.08
CA ILE A 91 23.81 -9.13 3.63
C ILE A 91 22.48 -8.73 4.29
N GLU A 92 22.47 -7.63 5.07
CA GLU A 92 21.23 -7.12 5.68
C GLU A 92 20.18 -6.70 4.64
N ASP A 93 20.60 -5.97 3.61
CA ASP A 93 19.71 -5.52 2.55
C ASP A 93 19.16 -6.71 1.74
N GLN A 94 20.01 -7.70 1.46
CA GLN A 94 19.58 -8.93 0.81
C GLN A 94 18.60 -9.73 1.69
N ALA A 95 18.92 -9.88 2.98
CA ALA A 95 18.04 -10.58 3.92
C ALA A 95 16.67 -9.90 4.06
N LYS A 96 16.61 -8.56 4.09
CA LYS A 96 15.35 -7.80 4.11
C LYS A 96 14.52 -8.02 2.83
N ASN A 97 15.18 -8.01 1.67
CA ASN A 97 14.51 -8.25 0.39
C ASN A 97 13.96 -9.68 0.29
N ASP A 98 14.75 -10.66 0.69
CA ASP A 98 14.34 -12.08 0.69
C ASP A 98 13.21 -12.34 1.70
N ALA A 99 13.28 -11.74 2.88
CA ALA A 99 12.22 -11.81 3.89
C ALA A 99 10.91 -11.20 3.37
N ALA A 100 10.96 -10.03 2.71
CA ALA A 100 9.79 -9.38 2.14
C ALA A 100 9.17 -10.21 0.98
N LYS A 101 9.99 -10.86 0.18
CA LYS A 101 9.52 -11.76 -0.89
C LYS A 101 8.86 -13.00 -0.31
N LYS A 102 9.52 -13.65 0.65
CA LYS A 102 9.03 -14.86 1.30
C LYS A 102 7.74 -14.62 2.10
N SER A 103 7.64 -13.46 2.78
CA SER A 103 6.43 -13.05 3.47
C SER A 103 5.24 -12.91 2.52
N ARG A 104 5.44 -12.28 1.35
CA ARG A 104 4.39 -12.19 0.33
C ARG A 104 3.95 -13.55 -0.20
N GLU A 105 4.88 -14.46 -0.45
CA GLU A 105 4.56 -15.84 -0.87
C GLU A 105 3.74 -16.58 0.18
N ILE A 106 4.13 -16.49 1.46
CA ILE A 106 3.42 -17.13 2.58
C ILE A 106 2.01 -16.56 2.72
N ILE A 107 1.87 -15.22 2.67
CA ILE A 107 0.57 -14.55 2.77
C ILE A 107 -0.32 -14.94 1.59
N THR A 108 0.21 -14.95 0.37
CA THR A 108 -0.55 -15.35 -0.82
C THR A 108 -1.04 -16.79 -0.72
N MET A 109 -0.16 -17.69 -0.26
CA MET A 109 -0.51 -19.10 -0.06
C MET A 109 -1.56 -19.29 1.05
N ALA A 110 -1.43 -18.53 2.15
CA ALA A 110 -2.40 -18.52 3.24
C ALA A 110 -3.77 -18.02 2.77
N ILE A 111 -3.80 -16.91 2.01
CA ILE A 111 -5.03 -16.38 1.40
C ILE A 111 -5.67 -17.42 0.48
N GLN A 112 -4.90 -18.07 -0.39
CA GLN A 112 -5.42 -19.11 -1.29
C GLN A 112 -6.04 -20.30 -0.54
N ARG A 113 -5.46 -20.70 0.59
CA ARG A 113 -5.99 -21.81 1.41
C ARG A 113 -7.21 -21.42 2.21
N CYS A 114 -7.25 -20.20 2.75
CA CYS A 114 -8.30 -19.78 3.68
C CYS A 114 -9.42 -18.97 3.02
N ALA A 115 -9.22 -18.51 1.76
CA ALA A 115 -10.15 -17.60 1.10
C ALA A 115 -11.55 -18.21 0.90
N ALA A 116 -11.62 -19.49 0.53
CA ALA A 116 -12.90 -20.16 0.33
C ALA A 116 -13.69 -20.30 1.63
N ASP A 117 -13.03 -20.78 2.69
CA ASP A 117 -13.65 -20.99 4.00
C ASP A 117 -14.05 -19.65 4.65
N HIS A 118 -13.15 -18.66 4.59
CA HIS A 118 -13.40 -17.34 5.15
C HIS A 118 -14.48 -16.57 4.37
N ALA A 119 -14.52 -16.68 3.04
CA ALA A 119 -15.58 -16.09 2.24
C ALA A 119 -16.94 -16.71 2.55
N SER A 120 -16.98 -18.03 2.69
CA SER A 120 -18.22 -18.75 3.08
C SER A 120 -18.72 -18.29 4.44
N GLU A 121 -17.87 -18.26 5.46
CA GLU A 121 -18.23 -17.82 6.82
C GLU A 121 -18.65 -16.35 6.89
N ALA A 122 -18.02 -15.49 6.10
CA ALA A 122 -18.29 -14.05 6.11
C ALA A 122 -19.46 -13.62 5.22
N THR A 123 -19.90 -14.44 4.26
CA THR A 123 -20.90 -14.04 3.25
C THR A 123 -22.24 -14.70 3.37
N VAL A 124 -22.41 -15.68 4.25
CA VAL A 124 -23.67 -16.38 4.44
C VAL A 124 -24.26 -16.16 5.84
N SER A 125 -25.58 -16.19 5.93
CA SER A 125 -26.33 -16.23 7.18
C SER A 125 -27.42 -17.28 7.07
N VAL A 126 -27.65 -18.04 8.13
CA VAL A 126 -28.67 -19.10 8.16
C VAL A 126 -29.86 -18.63 8.97
N VAL A 127 -31.06 -18.83 8.44
CA VAL A 127 -32.33 -18.60 9.13
C VAL A 127 -33.00 -19.93 9.40
N SER A 128 -33.25 -20.22 10.65
CA SER A 128 -33.96 -21.42 11.06
C SER A 128 -35.48 -21.28 10.82
N LEU A 129 -36.06 -22.32 10.30
CA LEU A 129 -37.49 -22.41 10.05
C LEU A 129 -38.16 -23.33 11.07
N PRO A 130 -39.42 -23.07 11.46
CA PRO A 130 -40.17 -23.95 12.39
C PRO A 130 -40.55 -25.30 11.80
N ASN A 131 -40.60 -25.42 10.48
CA ASN A 131 -40.80 -26.63 9.71
C ASN A 131 -40.46 -26.45 8.23
N ASP A 132 -40.28 -27.55 7.49
CA ASP A 132 -39.95 -27.52 6.08
C ASP A 132 -41.05 -27.01 5.15
N GLU A 133 -42.33 -27.05 5.60
CA GLU A 133 -43.46 -26.50 4.82
C GLU A 133 -43.28 -24.97 4.57
N MET A 134 -42.58 -24.29 5.47
CA MET A 134 -42.26 -22.87 5.29
C MET A 134 -41.40 -22.57 4.09
N LYS A 135 -40.57 -23.52 3.65
CA LYS A 135 -39.77 -23.37 2.41
C LYS A 135 -40.68 -23.12 1.20
N GLY A 136 -41.72 -23.92 1.06
CA GLY A 136 -42.68 -23.76 -0.02
C GLY A 136 -43.38 -22.39 0.00
N ARG A 137 -43.71 -21.88 1.22
CA ARG A 137 -44.33 -20.55 1.40
C ARG A 137 -43.37 -19.41 1.10
N ILE A 138 -42.10 -19.57 1.47
CA ILE A 138 -41.03 -18.60 1.15
C ILE A 138 -40.82 -18.54 -0.38
N ILE A 139 -40.77 -19.67 -1.07
CA ILE A 139 -40.65 -19.72 -2.54
C ILE A 139 -41.88 -19.06 -3.16
N GLY A 140 -43.11 -19.46 -2.71
CA GLY A 140 -44.35 -19.02 -3.27
C GLY A 140 -44.65 -19.60 -4.67
N ARG A 141 -45.87 -19.32 -5.18
CA ARG A 141 -46.24 -19.79 -6.55
C ARG A 141 -45.26 -19.20 -7.57
N GLU A 142 -44.70 -20.07 -8.39
CA GLU A 142 -43.72 -19.70 -9.45
C GLU A 142 -42.53 -18.90 -8.92
N GLY A 143 -42.17 -19.02 -7.67
CA GLY A 143 -41.03 -18.29 -7.07
C GLY A 143 -41.25 -16.79 -6.86
N ARG A 144 -42.49 -16.32 -6.85
CA ARG A 144 -42.77 -14.87 -6.76
C ARG A 144 -42.36 -14.24 -5.42
N ASN A 145 -42.45 -14.98 -4.30
CA ASN A 145 -42.10 -14.45 -3.00
C ASN A 145 -40.61 -14.38 -2.79
N ILE A 146 -39.85 -15.43 -3.19
CA ILE A 146 -38.40 -15.44 -3.12
C ILE A 146 -37.81 -14.34 -3.99
N ARG A 147 -38.28 -14.20 -5.27
CA ARG A 147 -37.82 -13.11 -6.16
C ARG A 147 -38.12 -11.72 -5.59
N ALA A 148 -39.28 -11.54 -4.92
CA ALA A 148 -39.58 -10.25 -4.30
C ALA A 148 -38.58 -9.93 -3.17
N LEU A 149 -38.27 -10.91 -2.32
CA LEU A 149 -37.35 -10.72 -1.21
C LEU A 149 -35.90 -10.47 -1.73
N GLU A 150 -35.44 -11.24 -2.71
CA GLU A 150 -34.13 -11.06 -3.36
C GLU A 150 -34.01 -9.68 -4.03
N THR A 151 -35.05 -9.26 -4.77
CA THR A 151 -35.05 -7.95 -5.43
C THR A 151 -34.99 -6.78 -4.44
N LEU A 152 -35.75 -6.86 -3.35
CA LEU A 152 -35.85 -5.80 -2.33
C LEU A 152 -34.61 -5.70 -1.44
N THR A 153 -33.99 -6.82 -1.13
CA THR A 153 -32.81 -6.88 -0.23
C THR A 153 -31.50 -6.87 -0.98
N GLY A 154 -31.47 -7.37 -2.22
CA GLY A 154 -30.25 -7.60 -3.00
C GLY A 154 -29.41 -8.76 -2.44
N ILE A 155 -30.06 -9.73 -1.75
CA ILE A 155 -29.44 -10.91 -1.13
C ILE A 155 -30.07 -12.17 -1.74
N ASP A 156 -29.23 -13.11 -2.14
CA ASP A 156 -29.68 -14.38 -2.70
C ASP A 156 -30.18 -15.33 -1.60
N LEU A 157 -31.32 -15.96 -1.83
CA LEU A 157 -31.87 -16.97 -0.94
C LEU A 157 -31.63 -18.37 -1.51
N ILE A 158 -30.85 -19.15 -0.81
CA ILE A 158 -30.55 -20.53 -1.17
C ILE A 158 -31.44 -21.45 -0.32
N ILE A 159 -32.33 -22.16 -0.98
CA ILE A 159 -33.25 -23.13 -0.35
C ILE A 159 -32.85 -24.50 -0.91
N ASP A 160 -32.13 -25.26 -0.11
CA ASP A 160 -31.64 -26.59 -0.41
C ASP A 160 -32.31 -27.67 0.47
N ASP A 161 -31.78 -28.89 0.46
CA ASP A 161 -32.29 -30.01 1.23
C ASP A 161 -31.90 -29.93 2.72
N THR A 162 -31.23 -28.89 3.20
CA THR A 162 -30.90 -28.68 4.62
C THR A 162 -32.19 -28.56 5.42
N PRO A 163 -32.45 -29.44 6.40
CA PRO A 163 -33.72 -29.43 7.15
C PRO A 163 -33.93 -28.10 7.88
N GLU A 164 -35.16 -27.59 7.83
CA GLU A 164 -35.61 -26.45 8.64
C GLU A 164 -34.69 -25.20 8.56
N ALA A 165 -34.03 -24.97 7.43
CA ALA A 165 -33.12 -23.85 7.24
C ALA A 165 -33.23 -23.22 5.86
N VAL A 166 -32.95 -21.92 5.78
CA VAL A 166 -32.71 -21.14 4.55
C VAL A 166 -31.41 -20.38 4.70
N ILE A 167 -30.59 -20.44 3.67
CA ILE A 167 -29.31 -19.74 3.62
C ILE A 167 -29.45 -18.44 2.85
N LEU A 168 -28.98 -17.35 3.44
CA LEU A 168 -28.92 -16.02 2.85
C LEU A 168 -27.49 -15.75 2.44
N SER A 169 -27.26 -15.48 1.16
CA SER A 169 -25.93 -15.25 0.59
C SER A 169 -25.79 -13.83 0.04
N GLY A 170 -24.75 -13.11 0.45
CA GLY A 170 -24.45 -11.78 -0.03
C GLY A 170 -23.23 -11.15 0.64
N PHE A 171 -22.52 -10.32 -0.09
CA PHE A 171 -21.29 -9.67 0.41
C PHE A 171 -21.55 -8.52 1.38
N ASP A 172 -22.70 -7.82 1.25
CA ASP A 172 -23.05 -6.70 2.12
C ASP A 172 -23.66 -7.22 3.43
N PRO A 173 -22.95 -7.08 4.56
CA PRO A 173 -23.40 -7.62 5.83
C PRO A 173 -24.65 -6.91 6.36
N ILE A 174 -24.88 -5.63 6.04
CA ILE A 174 -26.06 -4.86 6.46
C ILE A 174 -27.28 -5.32 5.67
N ARG A 175 -27.17 -5.47 4.36
CA ARG A 175 -28.26 -6.02 3.54
C ARG A 175 -28.61 -7.45 3.94
N ARG A 176 -27.62 -8.27 4.26
CA ARG A 176 -27.83 -9.65 4.72
C ARG A 176 -28.55 -9.69 6.08
N GLU A 177 -28.21 -8.78 6.99
CA GLU A 177 -28.92 -8.64 8.27
C GLU A 177 -30.35 -8.16 8.08
N ILE A 178 -30.61 -7.20 7.20
CA ILE A 178 -31.97 -6.78 6.84
C ILE A 178 -32.75 -7.95 6.25
N ALA A 179 -32.20 -8.75 5.37
CA ALA A 179 -32.82 -9.93 4.80
C ALA A 179 -33.13 -10.98 5.89
N ARG A 180 -32.19 -11.23 6.81
CA ARG A 180 -32.31 -12.18 7.92
C ARG A 180 -33.50 -11.80 8.84
N ILE A 181 -33.50 -10.58 9.36
CA ILE A 181 -34.54 -10.08 10.27
C ILE A 181 -35.88 -10.04 9.54
N SER A 182 -35.91 -9.65 8.28
CA SER A 182 -37.14 -9.61 7.49
C SER A 182 -37.73 -11.01 7.31
N LEU A 183 -36.87 -11.97 6.96
CA LEU A 183 -37.33 -13.36 6.82
C LEU A 183 -37.80 -13.96 8.12
N GLU A 184 -37.12 -13.73 9.25
CA GLU A 184 -37.56 -14.17 10.57
C GLU A 184 -38.92 -13.60 10.95
N LYS A 185 -39.16 -12.31 10.71
CA LYS A 185 -40.50 -11.67 10.96
C LYS A 185 -41.57 -12.26 10.05
N LEU A 186 -41.29 -12.49 8.77
CA LEU A 186 -42.24 -13.10 7.83
C LEU A 186 -42.56 -14.55 8.20
N VAL A 187 -41.60 -15.31 8.65
CA VAL A 187 -41.77 -16.69 9.12
C VAL A 187 -42.61 -16.72 10.40
N SER A 188 -42.29 -15.84 11.36
CA SER A 188 -43.08 -15.73 12.63
C SER A 188 -44.51 -15.25 12.40
N ASP A 189 -44.74 -14.28 11.50
CA ASP A 189 -46.07 -13.76 11.14
C ASP A 189 -46.87 -14.78 10.29
N GLY A 190 -46.17 -15.67 9.59
CA GLY A 190 -46.80 -16.67 8.72
C GLY A 190 -47.44 -16.12 7.46
N ARG A 191 -47.46 -14.82 7.20
CA ARG A 191 -48.04 -14.18 6.01
C ARG A 191 -46.92 -13.78 5.02
N ILE A 192 -46.65 -14.67 4.06
CA ILE A 192 -45.59 -14.47 3.07
C ILE A 192 -46.22 -14.24 1.71
N HIS A 193 -46.32 -12.97 1.30
CA HIS A 193 -46.74 -12.54 -0.04
C HIS A 193 -46.02 -11.21 -0.41
N PRO A 194 -45.87 -10.87 -1.69
CA PRO A 194 -45.03 -9.76 -2.13
C PRO A 194 -45.26 -8.42 -1.44
N ALA A 195 -46.52 -8.00 -1.28
CA ALA A 195 -46.84 -6.73 -0.62
C ALA A 195 -46.44 -6.73 0.88
N ARG A 196 -46.56 -7.87 1.55
CA ARG A 196 -46.14 -7.99 2.96
C ARG A 196 -44.61 -8.04 3.08
N ILE A 197 -43.94 -8.67 2.11
CA ILE A 197 -42.49 -8.70 2.04
C ILE A 197 -41.93 -7.27 1.89
N GLU A 198 -42.51 -6.48 0.99
CA GLU A 198 -42.11 -5.08 0.80
C GLU A 198 -42.29 -4.25 2.08
N GLU A 199 -43.43 -4.35 2.72
CA GLU A 199 -43.72 -3.66 3.98
C GLU A 199 -42.73 -4.04 5.10
N VAL A 200 -42.47 -5.34 5.28
CA VAL A 200 -41.56 -5.84 6.32
C VAL A 200 -40.11 -5.45 6.03
N VAL A 201 -39.63 -5.56 4.78
CA VAL A 201 -38.30 -5.18 4.41
C VAL A 201 -38.06 -3.68 4.62
N GLU A 202 -38.99 -2.83 4.20
CA GLU A 202 -38.87 -1.38 4.39
C GLU A 202 -38.86 -0.98 5.86
N LYS A 203 -39.71 -1.61 6.65
CA LYS A 203 -39.73 -1.41 8.12
C LYS A 203 -38.43 -1.86 8.77
N THR A 204 -37.95 -3.05 8.42
CA THR A 204 -36.71 -3.61 8.95
C THR A 204 -35.50 -2.76 8.55
N ARG A 205 -35.47 -2.20 7.34
CA ARG A 205 -34.43 -1.28 6.91
C ARG A 205 -34.32 -0.07 7.84
N LYS A 206 -35.41 0.57 8.14
CA LYS A 206 -35.47 1.72 9.08
C LYS A 206 -35.05 1.33 10.51
N GLU A 207 -35.44 0.16 10.98
CA GLU A 207 -35.04 -0.34 12.29
C GLU A 207 -33.50 -0.57 12.34
N VAL A 208 -32.92 -1.20 11.32
CA VAL A 208 -31.49 -1.43 11.25
C VAL A 208 -30.68 -0.11 11.11
N GLU A 209 -31.20 0.85 10.33
CA GLU A 209 -30.60 2.19 10.26
C GLU A 209 -30.62 2.91 11.62
N THR A 210 -31.69 2.77 12.39
CA THR A 210 -31.77 3.31 13.75
C THR A 210 -30.76 2.62 14.67
N GLN A 211 -30.68 1.30 14.63
CA GLN A 211 -29.71 0.54 15.41
C GLN A 211 -28.25 0.91 15.06
N ILE A 212 -27.93 1.10 13.77
CA ILE A 212 -26.61 1.56 13.35
C ILE A 212 -26.26 2.90 14.01
N ARG A 213 -27.20 3.83 14.05
CA ARG A 213 -26.97 5.14 14.68
C ARG A 213 -26.75 5.00 16.19
N GLU A 214 -27.64 4.25 16.89
CA GLU A 214 -27.53 4.00 18.32
C GLU A 214 -26.19 3.32 18.69
N GLU A 215 -25.71 2.36 17.89
CA GLU A 215 -24.44 1.70 18.12
C GLU A 215 -23.26 2.66 17.92
N GLY A 216 -23.32 3.54 16.93
CA GLY A 216 -22.31 4.56 16.73
C GLY A 216 -22.28 5.57 17.88
N GLU A 217 -23.44 6.04 18.34
CA GLU A 217 -23.56 6.95 19.49
C GLU A 217 -23.05 6.29 20.78
N ARG A 218 -23.40 5.02 20.99
CA ARG A 218 -22.90 4.25 22.15
C ARG A 218 -21.38 4.12 22.13
N ALA A 219 -20.79 3.78 20.99
CA ALA A 219 -19.34 3.65 20.86
C ALA A 219 -18.61 4.98 21.13
N THR A 220 -19.14 6.10 20.63
CA THR A 220 -18.56 7.43 20.89
C THR A 220 -18.69 7.83 22.36
N PHE A 221 -19.81 7.51 23.01
CA PHE A 221 -20.00 7.74 24.42
C PHE A 221 -19.03 6.92 25.29
N GLU A 222 -18.90 5.63 24.99
CA GLU A 222 -18.05 4.68 25.72
C GLU A 222 -16.56 5.06 25.64
N THR A 223 -16.11 5.55 24.48
CA THR A 223 -14.72 5.98 24.27
C THR A 223 -14.46 7.43 24.68
N GLY A 224 -15.45 8.17 25.12
CA GLY A 224 -15.33 9.58 25.50
C GLY A 224 -15.08 10.55 24.33
N VAL A 225 -15.28 10.10 23.10
CA VAL A 225 -15.07 10.93 21.90
C VAL A 225 -16.33 11.69 21.57
N HIS A 226 -16.31 13.02 21.69
CA HIS A 226 -17.46 13.87 21.49
C HIS A 226 -17.32 14.81 20.28
N GLY A 227 -18.44 15.30 19.76
CA GLY A 227 -18.47 16.30 18.68
C GLY A 227 -18.21 15.76 17.27
N LEU A 228 -18.35 14.45 17.07
CA LEU A 228 -18.25 13.85 15.74
C LEU A 228 -19.45 14.22 14.85
N HIS A 229 -19.19 14.41 13.56
CA HIS A 229 -20.25 14.63 12.59
C HIS A 229 -21.22 13.42 12.54
N PRO A 230 -22.56 13.64 12.43
CA PRO A 230 -23.53 12.54 12.45
C PRO A 230 -23.30 11.43 11.42
N GLU A 231 -22.78 11.78 10.23
CA GLU A 231 -22.42 10.78 9.21
C GLU A 231 -21.23 9.90 9.63
N LEU A 232 -20.30 10.46 10.40
CA LEU A 232 -19.17 9.69 10.93
C LEU A 232 -19.65 8.73 12.03
N VAL A 233 -20.54 9.18 12.92
CA VAL A 233 -21.18 8.33 13.95
C VAL A 233 -21.93 7.20 13.28
N PHE A 234 -22.70 7.48 12.24
CA PHE A 234 -23.39 6.45 11.45
C PHE A 234 -22.45 5.46 10.79
N THR A 235 -21.34 5.96 10.23
CA THR A 235 -20.31 5.10 9.62
C THR A 235 -19.62 4.22 10.66
N LEU A 236 -19.36 4.75 11.84
CA LEU A 236 -18.83 4.00 12.98
C LEU A 236 -19.79 2.87 13.38
N GLY A 237 -21.09 3.16 13.50
CA GLY A 237 -22.10 2.16 13.84
C GLY A 237 -22.20 1.00 12.83
N LYS A 238 -21.95 1.25 11.53
CA LYS A 238 -21.90 0.19 10.52
C LYS A 238 -20.84 -0.87 10.81
N LEU A 239 -19.77 -0.53 11.53
CA LEU A 239 -18.70 -1.46 11.90
C LEU A 239 -19.19 -2.60 12.80
N ARG A 240 -20.33 -2.46 13.47
CA ARG A 240 -20.98 -3.55 14.22
C ARG A 240 -21.27 -4.78 13.36
N TYR A 241 -21.63 -4.55 12.10
CA TYR A 241 -21.98 -5.62 11.15
C TYR A 241 -20.80 -6.16 10.37
N ARG A 242 -19.62 -5.60 10.61
CA ARG A 242 -18.39 -5.99 9.93
C ARG A 242 -17.53 -6.85 10.83
N THR A 243 -17.11 -8.00 10.30
CA THR A 243 -16.14 -8.90 10.92
C THR A 243 -14.83 -8.84 10.13
N SER A 244 -13.70 -8.80 10.81
CA SER A 244 -12.37 -8.86 10.21
C SER A 244 -11.46 -9.69 11.10
N TYR A 245 -10.76 -10.66 10.53
CA TYR A 245 -9.91 -11.59 11.29
C TYR A 245 -10.65 -12.30 12.44
N GLY A 246 -11.93 -12.64 12.25
CA GLY A 246 -12.76 -13.29 13.27
C GLY A 246 -13.24 -12.38 14.40
N GLN A 247 -12.94 -11.07 14.35
CA GLN A 247 -13.34 -10.09 15.37
C GLN A 247 -14.38 -9.10 14.83
N ASN A 248 -15.30 -8.68 15.69
CA ASN A 248 -16.19 -7.56 15.39
C ASN A 248 -15.41 -6.26 15.33
N VAL A 249 -15.47 -5.54 14.20
CA VAL A 249 -14.62 -4.36 13.97
C VAL A 249 -14.97 -3.20 14.91
N LEU A 250 -16.24 -3.00 15.27
CA LEU A 250 -16.63 -1.95 16.20
C LEU A 250 -16.06 -2.22 17.59
N GLN A 251 -16.26 -3.44 18.10
CA GLN A 251 -15.75 -3.84 19.42
C GLN A 251 -14.22 -3.75 19.49
N HIS A 252 -13.54 -4.24 18.47
CA HIS A 252 -12.08 -4.11 18.36
C HIS A 252 -11.62 -2.65 18.36
N SER A 253 -12.34 -1.75 17.66
CA SER A 253 -11.99 -0.33 17.64
C SER A 253 -12.14 0.33 19.02
N ILE A 254 -13.16 -0.05 19.78
CA ILE A 254 -13.37 0.41 21.17
C ILE A 254 -12.23 -0.09 22.07
N GLU A 255 -11.86 -1.37 21.98
CA GLU A 255 -10.75 -1.96 22.74
C GLU A 255 -9.42 -1.28 22.44
N VAL A 256 -9.13 -1.02 21.15
CA VAL A 256 -7.92 -0.30 20.73
C VAL A 256 -7.88 1.12 21.28
N SER A 257 -9.02 1.82 21.30
CA SER A 257 -9.13 3.16 21.88
C SER A 257 -8.79 3.16 23.37
N HIS A 258 -9.34 2.22 24.14
CA HIS A 258 -9.05 2.11 25.58
C HIS A 258 -7.59 1.74 25.85
N LEU A 259 -7.03 0.79 25.08
CA LEU A 259 -5.62 0.41 25.21
C LEU A 259 -4.68 1.57 24.88
N ALA A 260 -4.97 2.31 23.81
CA ALA A 260 -4.18 3.48 23.45
C ALA A 260 -4.24 4.58 24.52
N GLY A 261 -5.45 4.84 25.06
CA GLY A 261 -5.64 5.79 26.16
C GLY A 261 -4.89 5.40 27.42
N ASN A 262 -4.90 4.14 27.81
CA ASN A 262 -4.14 3.63 28.94
C ASN A 262 -2.63 3.80 28.73
N MET A 263 -2.14 3.47 27.52
CA MET A 263 -0.71 3.66 27.19
C MET A 263 -0.31 5.15 27.21
N ALA A 264 -1.15 6.03 26.69
CA ALA A 264 -0.91 7.48 26.72
C ALA A 264 -0.85 7.98 28.19
N GLY A 265 -1.79 7.55 29.03
CA GLY A 265 -1.78 7.90 30.47
C GLY A 265 -0.55 7.41 31.23
N GLU A 266 -0.04 6.21 30.95
CA GLU A 266 1.21 5.70 31.52
C GLU A 266 2.47 6.48 31.08
N LEU A 267 2.39 7.15 29.93
CA LEU A 267 3.48 7.96 29.37
C LEU A 267 3.30 9.46 29.64
N ASP A 268 2.31 9.85 30.47
CA ASP A 268 1.94 11.25 30.71
C ASP A 268 1.70 12.07 29.41
N LEU A 269 1.12 11.42 28.38
CA LEU A 269 0.72 12.03 27.12
C LEU A 269 -0.75 12.38 27.15
N ASP A 270 -1.10 13.54 26.51
CA ASP A 270 -2.47 14.04 26.40
C ASP A 270 -3.19 13.45 25.16
#